data_a72f3e69bee0f833883e0b9b3e6a56aa
#
_entry.id   a72f3e69bee0f833883e0b9b3e6a56aa
#
_cell.length_a   1.000
_cell.length_b   1.000
_cell.length_c   1.000
_cell.angle_alpha   90.00
_cell.angle_beta   90.00
_cell.angle_gamma   90.00
#
_symmetry.space_group_name_H-M   'P 1'
#
loop_
_entity.id
_entity.type
_entity.pdbx_description
1 polymer ?
#
loop_
_entity_poly.entity_id
_entity_poly.type
_entity_poly.pdbx_seq_one_letter_code
_entity_poly.pdbx_strand_id
1 'polypeptide(L)'
;VVGEAFRLGASYYVIKPFEPDALISRIKAVMRIDGTYFHHVKRISPYEDLSSAQRREMEAEIAEVLHKIGVPAHIRGYAYLKEAIVLALTNLEMLQFVTKKLYPAIAEKFGTTGSRVERSIRHAIESAWDRGEAGEKEELFGYTIHKAKGKPTNSEFIALVTDRLKMEFGW
;
A
#
# COMPACT_ATOMS: atom_id res chain seq x y z
N VAL A 1 16.74 -6.74 -5.78
CA VAL A 1 16.91 -5.61 -6.72
C VAL A 1 16.18 -4.37 -6.22
N VAL A 2 14.85 -4.40 -5.97
CA VAL A 2 14.08 -3.20 -5.53
C VAL A 2 14.54 -2.70 -4.15
N GLY A 3 14.71 -3.60 -3.17
CA GLY A 3 15.17 -3.23 -1.82
C GLY A 3 16.59 -2.69 -1.76
N GLU A 4 17.42 -3.05 -2.72
CA GLU A 4 18.78 -2.56 -2.85
C GLU A 4 18.80 -1.15 -3.43
N ALA A 5 17.90 -0.85 -4.37
CA ALA A 5 17.73 0.49 -4.92
C ALA A 5 17.35 1.51 -3.84
N PHE A 6 16.41 1.16 -2.94
CA PHE A 6 16.03 2.04 -1.82
C PHE A 6 17.17 2.22 -0.81
N ARG A 7 17.96 1.18 -0.52
CA ARG A 7 19.15 1.32 0.34
C ARG A 7 20.20 2.23 -0.27
N LEU A 8 20.26 2.30 -1.60
CA LEU A 8 21.16 3.17 -2.37
C LEU A 8 20.58 4.57 -2.59
N GLY A 9 19.42 4.90 -2.01
CA GLY A 9 18.84 6.24 -2.05
C GLY A 9 17.80 6.45 -3.14
N ALA A 10 17.26 5.40 -3.76
CA ALA A 10 16.14 5.56 -4.68
C ALA A 10 14.91 6.05 -3.93
N SER A 11 14.34 7.18 -4.35
CA SER A 11 13.14 7.78 -3.76
C SER A 11 11.86 7.11 -4.23
N TYR A 12 11.89 6.46 -5.38
CA TYR A 12 10.74 5.78 -5.97
C TYR A 12 11.18 4.72 -6.99
N TYR A 13 10.32 3.74 -7.28
CA TYR A 13 10.51 2.79 -8.39
C TYR A 13 9.25 2.67 -9.22
N VAL A 14 9.39 2.44 -10.50
CA VAL A 14 8.28 2.27 -11.44
C VAL A 14 8.36 0.87 -12.06
N ILE A 15 7.25 0.14 -12.00
CA ILE A 15 7.17 -1.19 -12.59
C ILE A 15 6.96 -1.06 -14.10
N LYS A 16 7.76 -1.77 -14.89
CA LYS A 16 7.57 -1.82 -16.35
C LYS A 16 6.53 -2.88 -16.71
N PRO A 17 5.69 -2.65 -17.70
CA PRO A 17 5.57 -1.43 -18.53
C PRO A 17 4.83 -0.30 -17.80
N PHE A 18 5.19 0.95 -18.05
CA PHE A 18 4.55 2.15 -17.50
C PHE A 18 4.25 3.18 -18.59
N GLU A 19 3.22 3.99 -18.37
CA GLU A 19 2.88 5.10 -19.25
C GLU A 19 3.79 6.32 -18.95
N PRO A 20 4.25 7.05 -20.00
CA PRO A 20 5.13 8.21 -19.82
C PRO A 20 4.55 9.29 -18.90
N ASP A 21 3.24 9.56 -18.98
CA ASP A 21 2.57 10.56 -18.17
C ASP A 21 2.54 10.20 -16.68
N ALA A 22 2.44 8.90 -16.36
CA ALA A 22 2.53 8.41 -15.01
C ALA A 22 3.93 8.65 -14.42
N LEU A 23 4.98 8.39 -15.21
CA LEU A 23 6.36 8.66 -14.80
C LEU A 23 6.59 10.16 -14.56
N ILE A 24 6.11 11.02 -15.47
CA ILE A 24 6.22 12.48 -15.35
C ILE A 24 5.51 12.98 -14.09
N SER A 25 4.31 12.48 -13.82
CA SER A 25 3.55 12.83 -12.61
C SER A 25 4.30 12.43 -11.34
N ARG A 26 4.92 11.25 -11.33
CA ARG A 26 5.74 10.78 -10.21
C ARG A 26 6.99 11.62 -10.00
N ILE A 27 7.71 11.95 -11.09
CA ILE A 27 8.88 12.83 -11.01
C ILE A 27 8.49 14.18 -10.41
N LYS A 28 7.38 14.78 -10.88
CA LYS A 28 6.86 16.04 -10.35
C LYS A 28 6.47 15.95 -8.87
N ALA A 29 5.89 14.84 -8.43
CA ALA A 29 5.54 14.62 -7.03
C ALA A 29 6.78 14.50 -6.15
N VAL A 30 7.78 13.73 -6.57
CA VAL A 30 9.07 13.59 -5.86
C VAL A 30 9.84 14.92 -5.82
N MET A 31 9.80 15.73 -6.88
CA MET A 31 10.47 17.04 -6.93
C MET A 31 9.75 18.15 -6.16
N ARG A 32 8.45 18.02 -5.91
CA ARG A 32 7.67 18.99 -5.10
C ARG A 32 7.90 18.84 -3.61
N ILE A 33 8.45 17.73 -3.18
CA ILE A 33 8.86 17.53 -1.79
C ILE A 33 10.20 18.27 -1.64
N ASP A 34 10.12 19.54 -1.25
CA ASP A 34 11.28 20.37 -0.91
C ASP A 34 12.29 19.57 -0.09
N GLY A 35 13.58 19.73 -0.40
CA GLY A 35 14.75 18.98 0.08
C GLY A 35 14.94 18.74 1.58
N THR A 36 13.92 18.92 2.39
CA THR A 36 13.89 18.67 3.83
C THR A 36 13.69 17.19 4.19
N TYR A 37 13.24 16.37 3.25
CA TYR A 37 12.96 14.94 3.53
C TYR A 37 14.21 14.03 3.51
N PHE A 38 15.34 14.50 2.98
CA PHE A 38 16.54 13.65 2.85
C PHE A 38 17.39 13.54 4.11
N HIS A 39 17.13 14.34 5.16
CA HIS A 39 18.02 14.36 6.34
C HIS A 39 17.47 13.66 7.60
N HIS A 40 16.26 13.08 7.58
CA HIS A 40 15.70 12.44 8.78
C HIS A 40 15.12 11.04 8.52
N VAL A 41 15.81 10.18 7.78
CA VAL A 41 15.58 8.74 7.92
C VAL A 41 16.38 8.25 9.12
N LYS A 42 16.05 8.77 10.29
CA LYS A 42 16.30 8.05 11.52
C LYS A 42 15.41 6.81 11.48
N ARG A 43 15.99 5.63 11.64
CA ARG A 43 15.29 4.37 11.88
C ARG A 43 14.47 4.51 13.18
N ILE A 44 13.31 5.13 13.07
CA ILE A 44 12.30 5.10 14.11
C ILE A 44 11.30 4.05 13.63
N SER A 45 11.07 3.04 14.42
CA SER A 45 9.90 2.19 14.24
C SER A 45 8.69 3.10 14.48
N PRO A 46 7.94 3.51 13.47
CA PRO A 46 6.91 4.55 13.66
C PRO A 46 5.69 4.04 14.44
N TYR A 47 5.69 2.77 14.81
CA TYR A 47 4.57 2.13 15.50
C TYR A 47 4.49 2.47 16.98
N GLU A 48 5.61 2.75 17.63
CA GLU A 48 5.66 3.02 19.07
C GLU A 48 5.29 4.48 19.38
N ASP A 49 5.41 5.38 18.38
CA ASP A 49 5.23 6.82 18.60
C ASP A 49 3.92 7.41 18.05
N LEU A 50 3.08 6.66 17.32
CA LEU A 50 1.78 7.15 16.88
C LEU A 50 0.82 7.27 18.08
N SER A 51 0.34 8.47 18.33
CA SER A 51 -0.75 8.67 19.28
C SER A 51 -1.99 7.85 18.84
N SER A 52 -2.81 7.46 19.79
CA SER A 52 -4.05 6.72 19.49
C SER A 52 -5.00 7.50 18.57
N ALA A 53 -4.89 8.82 18.53
CA ALA A 53 -5.65 9.70 17.64
C ALA A 53 -5.13 9.60 16.20
N GLN A 54 -3.83 9.74 15.98
CA GLN A 54 -3.19 9.63 14.67
C GLN A 54 -3.43 8.24 14.03
N ARG A 55 -3.35 7.17 14.85
CA ARG A 55 -3.66 5.83 14.37
C ARG A 55 -5.11 5.69 13.91
N ARG A 56 -6.08 6.26 14.65
CA ARG A 56 -7.49 6.23 14.27
C ARG A 56 -7.76 7.01 12.98
N GLU A 57 -7.13 8.16 12.82
CA GLU A 57 -7.21 8.96 11.61
C GLU A 57 -6.68 8.18 10.41
N MET A 58 -5.49 7.62 10.51
CA MET A 58 -4.90 6.76 9.48
C MET A 58 -5.81 5.56 9.13
N GLU A 59 -6.35 4.88 10.12
CA GLU A 59 -7.27 3.75 9.91
C GLU A 59 -8.59 4.18 9.25
N ALA A 60 -9.07 5.40 9.49
CA ALA A 60 -10.26 5.95 8.86
C ALA A 60 -10.02 6.23 7.37
N GLU A 61 -8.91 6.87 7.02
CA GLU A 61 -8.53 7.15 5.63
C GLU A 61 -8.30 5.86 4.83
N ILE A 62 -7.63 4.88 5.42
CA ILE A 62 -7.47 3.56 4.81
C ILE A 62 -8.84 2.92 4.55
N ALA A 63 -9.76 3.02 5.51
CA ALA A 63 -11.10 2.46 5.37
C ALA A 63 -11.87 3.14 4.23
N GLU A 64 -11.76 4.46 4.09
CA GLU A 64 -12.39 5.21 3.00
C GLU A 64 -11.85 4.77 1.63
N VAL A 65 -10.54 4.68 1.47
CA VAL A 65 -9.93 4.20 0.22
C VAL A 65 -10.35 2.78 -0.11
N LEU A 66 -10.33 1.86 0.86
CA LEU A 66 -10.77 0.48 0.64
C LEU A 66 -12.25 0.39 0.28
N HIS A 67 -13.09 1.27 0.85
CA HIS A 67 -14.50 1.36 0.52
C HIS A 67 -14.73 1.86 -0.91
N LYS A 68 -14.03 2.92 -1.33
CA LYS A 68 -14.06 3.45 -2.71
C LYS A 68 -13.66 2.38 -3.73
N ILE A 69 -12.68 1.57 -3.42
CA ILE A 69 -12.25 0.45 -4.29
C ILE A 69 -13.30 -0.68 -4.33
N GLY A 70 -14.26 -0.70 -3.41
CA GLY A 70 -15.28 -1.73 -3.30
C GLY A 70 -14.87 -2.97 -2.51
N VAL A 71 -13.87 -2.89 -1.63
CA VAL A 71 -13.49 -4.01 -0.76
C VAL A 71 -14.57 -4.25 0.28
N PRO A 72 -15.20 -5.45 0.34
CA PRO A 72 -16.28 -5.71 1.28
C PRO A 72 -15.82 -5.68 2.73
N ALA A 73 -16.39 -4.77 3.54
CA ALA A 73 -15.97 -4.57 4.93
C ALA A 73 -16.26 -5.77 5.87
N HIS A 74 -17.20 -6.63 5.50
CA HIS A 74 -17.63 -7.78 6.34
C HIS A 74 -16.71 -9.02 6.23
N ILE A 75 -15.77 -9.04 5.29
CA ILE A 75 -14.87 -10.18 5.11
C ILE A 75 -13.55 -10.00 5.87
N ARG A 76 -12.95 -11.10 6.33
CA ARG A 76 -11.69 -11.08 7.09
C ARG A 76 -10.54 -10.41 6.33
N GLY A 77 -10.52 -10.56 5.00
CA GLY A 77 -9.50 -9.95 4.14
C GLY A 77 -9.47 -8.43 4.22
N TYR A 78 -10.61 -7.77 4.49
CA TYR A 78 -10.68 -6.34 4.71
C TYR A 78 -9.85 -5.89 5.94
N ALA A 79 -10.05 -6.58 7.08
CA ALA A 79 -9.29 -6.28 8.29
C ALA A 79 -7.78 -6.52 8.10
N TYR A 80 -7.42 -7.57 7.37
CA TYR A 80 -6.03 -7.87 7.05
C TYR A 80 -5.41 -6.85 6.08
N LEU A 81 -6.17 -6.37 5.09
CA LEU A 81 -5.75 -5.28 4.19
C LEU A 81 -5.51 -3.98 4.96
N LYS A 82 -6.44 -3.60 5.83
CA LYS A 82 -6.24 -2.42 6.69
C LYS A 82 -4.93 -2.52 7.46
N GLU A 83 -4.71 -3.62 8.15
CA GLU A 83 -3.48 -3.82 8.91
C GLU A 83 -2.25 -3.85 8.03
N ALA A 84 -2.30 -4.50 6.86
CA ALA A 84 -1.21 -4.53 5.91
C ALA A 84 -0.79 -3.13 5.47
N ILE A 85 -1.76 -2.26 5.18
CA ILE A 85 -1.52 -0.88 4.74
C ILE A 85 -0.96 -0.05 5.90
N VAL A 86 -1.52 -0.18 7.11
CA VAL A 86 -0.97 0.47 8.32
C VAL A 86 0.49 0.07 8.54
N LEU A 87 0.80 -1.24 8.48
CA LEU A 87 2.17 -1.74 8.59
C LEU A 87 3.09 -1.19 7.51
N ALA A 88 2.60 -1.09 6.28
CA ALA A 88 3.38 -0.57 5.15
C ALA A 88 3.59 0.95 5.22
N LEU A 89 2.61 1.73 5.71
CA LEU A 89 2.74 3.16 5.93
C LEU A 89 3.80 3.48 6.98
N THR A 90 3.84 2.69 8.03
CA THR A 90 4.77 2.89 9.15
C THR A 90 6.14 2.29 8.90
N ASN A 91 6.25 1.23 8.09
CA ASN A 91 7.50 0.58 7.76
C ASN A 91 7.49 0.04 6.32
N LEU A 92 8.06 0.82 5.39
CA LEU A 92 8.15 0.44 3.97
C LEU A 92 8.91 -0.87 3.72
N GLU A 93 9.76 -1.31 4.65
CA GLU A 93 10.47 -2.58 4.54
C GLU A 93 9.49 -3.77 4.51
N MET A 94 8.30 -3.62 5.09
CA MET A 94 7.24 -4.64 5.06
C MET A 94 6.82 -4.99 3.62
N LEU A 95 6.82 -4.02 2.70
CA LEU A 95 6.51 -4.24 1.28
C LEU A 95 7.59 -5.04 0.54
N GLN A 96 8.81 -5.03 1.03
CA GLN A 96 9.92 -5.81 0.44
C GLN A 96 9.86 -7.29 0.83
N PHE A 97 9.29 -7.58 1.99
CA PHE A 97 9.25 -8.93 2.57
C PHE A 97 7.82 -9.35 2.93
N VAL A 98 6.88 -9.17 2.01
CA VAL A 98 5.45 -9.42 2.23
C VAL A 98 5.20 -10.81 2.82
N THR A 99 5.75 -11.85 2.21
CA THR A 99 5.56 -13.23 2.68
C THR A 99 6.34 -13.54 3.96
N LYS A 100 7.52 -12.93 4.14
CA LYS A 100 8.42 -13.26 5.26
C LYS A 100 8.21 -12.39 6.49
N LYS A 101 7.67 -11.17 6.33
CA LYS A 101 7.48 -10.20 7.43
C LYS A 101 6.03 -9.74 7.56
N LEU A 102 5.42 -9.24 6.49
CA LEU A 102 4.10 -8.62 6.55
C LEU A 102 3.00 -9.61 6.92
N TYR A 103 2.88 -10.74 6.21
CA TYR A 103 1.85 -11.74 6.51
C TYR A 103 2.03 -12.39 7.89
N PRO A 104 3.24 -12.75 8.34
CA PRO A 104 3.45 -13.23 9.70
C PRO A 104 3.06 -12.22 10.78
N ALA A 105 3.39 -10.93 10.63
CA ALA A 105 3.02 -9.89 11.59
C ALA A 105 1.49 -9.74 11.71
N ILE A 106 0.78 -9.74 10.57
CA ILE A 106 -0.69 -9.74 10.57
C ILE A 106 -1.24 -11.03 11.21
N ALA A 107 -0.64 -12.17 10.88
CA ALA A 107 -1.06 -13.47 11.40
C ALA A 107 -0.93 -13.54 12.93
N GLU A 108 0.14 -13.02 13.49
CA GLU A 108 0.37 -12.90 14.94
C GLU A 108 -0.73 -12.05 15.59
N LYS A 109 -0.98 -10.85 15.06
CA LYS A 109 -2.00 -9.93 15.59
C LYS A 109 -3.41 -10.54 15.61
N PHE A 110 -3.76 -11.30 14.58
CA PHE A 110 -5.11 -11.86 14.42
C PHE A 110 -5.23 -13.33 14.84
N GLY A 111 -4.22 -13.93 15.43
CA GLY A 111 -4.23 -15.32 15.89
C GLY A 111 -4.47 -16.32 14.75
N THR A 112 -3.80 -16.15 13.60
CA THR A 112 -3.98 -16.97 12.41
C THR A 112 -2.64 -17.37 11.79
N THR A 113 -2.62 -17.78 10.52
CA THR A 113 -1.39 -18.14 9.80
C THR A 113 -1.16 -17.21 8.60
N GLY A 114 0.10 -16.99 8.22
CA GLY A 114 0.46 -16.16 7.07
C GLY A 114 -0.22 -16.59 5.76
N SER A 115 -0.37 -17.91 5.54
CA SER A 115 -1.07 -18.43 4.36
C SER A 115 -2.55 -18.11 4.36
N ARG A 116 -3.21 -18.11 5.53
CA ARG A 116 -4.60 -17.69 5.65
C ARG A 116 -4.76 -16.19 5.43
N VAL A 117 -3.82 -15.38 5.93
CA VAL A 117 -3.76 -13.94 5.68
C VAL A 117 -3.65 -13.67 4.19
N GLU A 118 -2.66 -14.25 3.51
CA GLU A 118 -2.46 -14.13 2.07
C GLU A 118 -3.72 -14.46 1.28
N ARG A 119 -4.32 -15.64 1.55
CA ARG A 119 -5.52 -16.08 0.84
C ARG A 119 -6.72 -15.17 1.08
N SER A 120 -6.91 -14.69 2.31
CA SER A 120 -8.01 -13.79 2.65
C SER A 120 -7.86 -12.42 2.01
N ILE A 121 -6.64 -11.88 1.95
CA ILE A 121 -6.33 -10.63 1.24
C ILE A 121 -6.60 -10.80 -0.25
N ARG A 122 -6.12 -11.89 -0.86
CA ARG A 122 -6.37 -12.18 -2.28
C ARG A 122 -7.86 -12.22 -2.58
N HIS A 123 -8.63 -12.92 -1.78
CA HIS A 123 -10.09 -12.99 -1.95
C HIS A 123 -10.76 -11.62 -1.81
N ALA A 124 -10.29 -10.77 -0.90
CA ALA A 124 -10.82 -9.42 -0.72
C ALA A 124 -10.57 -8.55 -1.95
N ILE A 125 -9.35 -8.60 -2.50
CA ILE A 125 -8.97 -7.89 -3.72
C ILE A 125 -9.79 -8.39 -4.91
N GLU A 126 -9.93 -9.71 -5.07
CA GLU A 126 -10.73 -10.32 -6.13
C GLU A 126 -12.20 -9.89 -6.05
N SER A 127 -12.78 -9.94 -4.85
CA SER A 127 -14.16 -9.49 -4.62
C SER A 127 -14.38 -8.02 -4.97
N ALA A 128 -13.41 -7.16 -4.66
CA ALA A 128 -13.45 -5.75 -5.04
C ALA A 128 -13.33 -5.57 -6.55
N TRP A 129 -12.44 -6.35 -7.18
CA TRP A 129 -12.20 -6.27 -8.63
C TRP A 129 -13.41 -6.70 -9.46
N ASP A 130 -14.12 -7.71 -8.99
CA ASP A 130 -15.28 -8.25 -9.71
C ASP A 130 -16.55 -7.38 -9.51
N ARG A 131 -16.64 -6.60 -8.43
CA ARG A 131 -17.83 -5.82 -8.06
C ARG A 131 -17.70 -4.30 -8.27
N GLY A 132 -16.53 -3.74 -8.10
CA GLY A 132 -16.32 -2.28 -8.09
C GLY A 132 -16.45 -1.68 -9.49
N GLU A 133 -16.90 -0.43 -9.55
CA GLU A 133 -17.02 0.31 -10.80
C GLU A 133 -15.65 0.52 -11.47
N ALA A 134 -15.61 0.43 -12.78
CA ALA A 134 -14.37 0.53 -13.56
C ALA A 134 -13.69 1.90 -13.39
N GLY A 135 -14.49 2.98 -13.26
CA GLY A 135 -13.96 4.35 -13.14
C GLY A 135 -13.14 4.60 -11.88
N GLU A 136 -13.60 4.14 -10.72
CA GLU A 136 -12.88 4.33 -9.46
C GLU A 136 -11.57 3.54 -9.41
N LYS A 137 -11.56 2.35 -9.99
CA LYS A 137 -10.35 1.54 -10.15
C LYS A 137 -9.37 2.18 -11.11
N GLU A 138 -9.85 2.77 -12.19
CA GLU A 138 -9.03 3.46 -13.17
C GLU A 138 -8.41 4.73 -12.60
N GLU A 139 -9.14 5.47 -11.75
CA GLU A 139 -8.63 6.64 -11.04
C GLU A 139 -7.51 6.28 -10.04
N LEU A 140 -7.71 5.22 -9.27
CA LEU A 140 -6.75 4.79 -8.25
C LEU A 140 -5.57 3.99 -8.81
N PHE A 141 -5.80 3.20 -9.86
CA PHE A 141 -4.84 2.21 -10.37
C PHE A 141 -4.55 2.33 -11.87
N GLY A 142 -5.26 3.19 -12.61
CA GLY A 142 -5.34 3.18 -14.07
C GLY A 142 -4.00 3.28 -14.81
N TYR A 143 -3.02 3.90 -14.20
CA TYR A 143 -1.67 4.02 -14.76
C TYR A 143 -0.69 2.93 -14.30
N THR A 144 -1.06 2.15 -13.29
CA THR A 144 -0.13 1.23 -12.63
C THR A 144 -0.46 -0.22 -12.90
N ILE A 145 -1.72 -0.53 -13.23
CA ILE A 145 -2.16 -1.88 -13.59
C ILE A 145 -2.39 -1.92 -15.10
N HIS A 146 -1.56 -2.69 -15.79
CA HIS A 146 -1.71 -2.88 -17.23
C HIS A 146 -3.07 -3.52 -17.53
N LYS A 147 -3.87 -2.90 -18.44
CA LYS A 147 -5.21 -3.39 -18.83
C LYS A 147 -5.24 -4.87 -19.22
N ALA A 148 -4.12 -5.40 -19.74
CA ALA A 148 -3.97 -6.80 -20.09
C ALA A 148 -3.70 -7.75 -18.92
N LYS A 149 -3.31 -7.26 -17.74
CA LYS A 149 -2.95 -8.07 -16.57
C LYS A 149 -4.13 -8.42 -15.68
N GLY A 150 -5.25 -7.72 -15.83
CA GLY A 150 -6.48 -7.95 -15.07
C GLY A 150 -6.42 -7.43 -13.65
N LYS A 151 -6.22 -8.30 -12.65
CA LYS A 151 -6.22 -7.97 -11.21
C LYS A 151 -4.79 -7.74 -10.69
N PRO A 152 -4.57 -6.82 -9.73
CA PRO A 152 -3.29 -6.68 -9.05
C PRO A 152 -3.00 -7.90 -8.16
N THR A 153 -1.73 -8.19 -7.95
CA THR A 153 -1.30 -9.07 -6.88
C THR A 153 -1.52 -8.40 -5.51
N ASN A 154 -1.53 -9.18 -4.43
CA ASN A 154 -1.64 -8.63 -3.08
C ASN A 154 -0.58 -7.55 -2.79
N SER A 155 0.66 -7.81 -3.19
CA SER A 155 1.78 -6.89 -2.97
C SER A 155 1.62 -5.59 -3.76
N GLU A 156 1.21 -5.70 -5.02
CA GLU A 156 0.94 -4.53 -5.88
C GLU A 156 -0.21 -3.70 -5.31
N PHE A 157 -1.30 -4.33 -4.88
CA PHE A 157 -2.44 -3.64 -4.29
C PHE A 157 -2.04 -2.88 -3.02
N ILE A 158 -1.40 -3.56 -2.06
CA ILE A 158 -0.98 -2.95 -0.80
C ILE A 158 0.00 -1.80 -1.06
N ALA A 159 0.98 -1.99 -1.95
CA ALA A 159 1.94 -0.96 -2.30
C ALA A 159 1.29 0.28 -2.92
N LEU A 160 0.35 0.09 -3.86
CA LEU A 160 -0.34 1.18 -4.54
C LEU A 160 -1.23 2.01 -3.60
N VAL A 161 -2.01 1.33 -2.74
CA VAL A 161 -2.83 2.03 -1.76
C VAL A 161 -1.95 2.76 -0.73
N THR A 162 -0.87 2.13 -0.27
CA THR A 162 0.09 2.77 0.65
C THR A 162 0.71 4.01 0.02
N ASP A 163 1.11 3.94 -1.23
CA ASP A 163 1.73 5.05 -1.96
C ASP A 163 0.73 6.20 -2.18
N ARG A 164 -0.51 5.88 -2.55
CA ARG A 164 -1.59 6.87 -2.69
C ARG A 164 -1.81 7.65 -1.40
N LEU A 165 -1.96 6.94 -0.28
CA LEU A 165 -2.17 7.56 1.03
C LEU A 165 -0.99 8.43 1.45
N LYS A 166 0.25 8.00 1.18
CA LYS A 166 1.43 8.83 1.43
C LYS A 166 1.43 10.13 0.63
N MET A 167 0.99 10.07 -0.62
CA MET A 167 0.93 11.27 -1.47
C MET A 167 -0.19 12.23 -1.05
N GLU A 168 -1.31 11.70 -0.62
CA GLU A 168 -2.50 12.49 -0.29
C GLU A 168 -2.38 13.13 1.09
N PHE A 169 -1.87 12.41 2.08
CA PHE A 169 -1.79 12.84 3.48
C PHE A 169 -0.39 13.18 3.98
N GLY A 170 0.67 12.95 3.17
CA GLY A 170 2.04 13.26 3.54
C GLY A 170 2.65 12.34 4.61
N TRP A 171 2.14 11.13 4.73
CA TRP A 171 2.60 10.12 5.72
C TRP A 171 3.87 9.38 5.30
#